data_c90f9995be0876a9cc7ecf6f81b84818
#
_entry.id   c90f9995be0876a9cc7ecf6f81b84818
#
_cell.length_a   1.000
_cell.length_b   1.000
_cell.length_c   1.000
_cell.angle_alpha   90.00
_cell.angle_beta   90.00
_cell.angle_gamma   90.00
#
_symmetry.space_group_name_H-M   'P 1'
#
loop_
_entity.id
_entity.type
_entity.pdbx_description
1 polymer ?
#
loop_
_entity_poly.entity_id
_entity_poly.type
_entity_poly.pdbx_seq_one_letter_code
_entity_poly.pdbx_strand_id
1 'polypeptide(L)'
;LYQQLLPNVPKESAFNKPNLAWKLFAILPTCIDEPLYLPLKTYLEGDIDGQKTFALCEKIADVYDQYLMYRPHWIATWDSGKDELDDVDVAIAPWQPDLWRRIVKLSQELGQSQFHRANMQGQLLAALETMDNSLLPQRISLFGISAIASSQLEVFEALSKKTEVILFFFNPSEHYWGDIIDEKTAAKISAKYAKMPLVEAQQKKQTNPDEEYYFIGNPLLSSWGKLGRDYFEQLVQLDARWIDGFIDVFDDTLLGQVQSEIYQLAFKGESLTDNKEWFINDEGKLPISATDTSITLSDCHTPLREVERLHDYLLNLFNQNPTLTPKDIIVMMPDVGTYSPYIEAVFGGAQGSRFIPYALADLAIEQEKPVLSSFASLANLPFSRFGVSDILDLLQVTQIAEKFGLEAHEYEQIQYWLERVGVKWGINAAHKSSFDLPAIDLNTWQHGLNRLLLGIAMRDEQCPFNGIYSADEVEGMALDTLNKLVHFIDVLQSFKEQLTPDDTLTNKAHILSELLNAIYESESDDSWDLLVLQNVLEELQKHHDNGDYSKAVSQRIVSYLVKQGIQEKGVGQRFLVGQVNFCT
;
A
#
# COMPACT_ATOMS: atom_id res chain seq x y z
N LEU A 1 -3.46 -26.82 3.12
CA LEU A 1 -4.27 -27.65 4.00
C LEU A 1 -5.69 -27.82 3.47
N TYR A 2 -6.44 -26.71 3.20
CA TYR A 2 -7.80 -26.78 2.63
C TYR A 2 -7.89 -27.66 1.38
N GLN A 3 -6.99 -27.45 0.41
CA GLN A 3 -6.96 -28.22 -0.84
C GLN A 3 -6.59 -29.69 -0.65
N GLN A 4 -5.88 -30.02 0.42
CA GLN A 4 -5.49 -31.41 0.73
C GLN A 4 -6.59 -32.18 1.43
N LEU A 5 -7.40 -31.51 2.23
CA LEU A 5 -8.39 -32.15 3.10
C LEU A 5 -9.82 -32.04 2.59
N LEU A 6 -10.14 -31.00 1.86
CA LEU A 6 -11.50 -30.79 1.35
C LEU A 6 -11.55 -31.09 -0.17
N PRO A 7 -12.51 -31.93 -0.59
CA PRO A 7 -12.68 -32.22 -2.01
C PRO A 7 -13.18 -30.97 -2.77
N ASN A 8 -12.68 -30.78 -3.99
CA ASN A 8 -13.15 -29.76 -4.92
C ASN A 8 -12.91 -28.30 -4.50
N VAL A 9 -12.02 -28.02 -3.57
CA VAL A 9 -11.60 -26.65 -3.25
C VAL A 9 -10.75 -26.10 -4.40
N PRO A 10 -11.14 -24.99 -5.03
CA PRO A 10 -10.39 -24.41 -6.13
C PRO A 10 -9.03 -23.87 -5.66
N LYS A 11 -8.07 -23.76 -6.59
CA LYS A 11 -6.76 -23.15 -6.29
C LYS A 11 -6.89 -21.67 -5.91
N GLU A 12 -7.80 -20.98 -6.58
CA GLU A 12 -8.13 -19.58 -6.31
C GLU A 12 -9.59 -19.49 -5.89
N SER A 13 -9.86 -18.69 -4.86
CA SER A 13 -11.22 -18.50 -4.36
C SER A 13 -11.98 -17.52 -5.26
N ALA A 14 -13.21 -17.85 -5.61
CA ALA A 14 -14.14 -16.93 -6.25
C ALA A 14 -14.49 -15.71 -5.38
N PHE A 15 -14.14 -15.75 -4.09
CA PHE A 15 -14.40 -14.73 -3.07
C PHE A 15 -13.12 -14.07 -2.55
N ASN A 16 -12.01 -14.10 -3.31
CA ASN A 16 -10.85 -13.28 -2.99
C ASN A 16 -11.14 -11.80 -3.29
N LYS A 17 -10.38 -10.89 -2.67
CA LYS A 17 -10.62 -9.44 -2.76
C LYS A 17 -10.74 -8.92 -4.20
N PRO A 18 -9.85 -9.26 -5.16
CA PRO A 18 -10.00 -8.79 -6.54
C PRO A 18 -11.29 -9.30 -7.22
N ASN A 19 -11.62 -10.58 -7.05
CA ASN A 19 -12.83 -11.15 -7.64
C ASN A 19 -14.10 -10.55 -7.03
N LEU A 20 -14.09 -10.27 -5.71
CA LEU A 20 -15.17 -9.55 -5.04
C LEU A 20 -15.35 -8.14 -5.61
N ALA A 21 -14.27 -7.39 -5.85
CA ALA A 21 -14.34 -6.04 -6.40
C ALA A 21 -14.98 -6.01 -7.78
N TRP A 22 -14.62 -6.93 -8.68
CA TRP A 22 -15.22 -7.03 -10.02
C TRP A 22 -16.69 -7.47 -9.99
N LYS A 23 -17.05 -8.42 -9.13
CA LYS A 23 -18.46 -8.82 -8.94
C LYS A 23 -19.29 -7.67 -8.39
N LEU A 24 -18.77 -6.93 -7.43
CA LEU A 24 -19.42 -5.73 -6.89
C LEU A 24 -19.60 -4.67 -7.98
N PHE A 25 -18.59 -4.45 -8.81
CA PHE A 25 -18.66 -3.52 -9.93
C PHE A 25 -19.69 -3.94 -11.00
N ALA A 26 -19.92 -5.25 -11.17
CA ALA A 26 -20.97 -5.78 -12.03
C ALA A 26 -22.37 -5.62 -11.43
N ILE A 27 -22.51 -5.82 -10.09
CA ILE A 27 -23.79 -5.85 -9.37
C ILE A 27 -24.27 -4.44 -9.04
N LEU A 28 -23.40 -3.57 -8.54
CA LEU A 28 -23.77 -2.28 -7.95
C LEU A 28 -24.63 -1.41 -8.90
N PRO A 29 -24.31 -1.29 -10.21
CA PRO A 29 -25.18 -0.54 -11.14
C PRO A 29 -26.59 -1.09 -11.28
N THR A 30 -26.82 -2.37 -10.95
CA THR A 30 -28.13 -3.01 -11.09
C THR A 30 -29.04 -2.77 -9.89
N CYS A 31 -28.50 -2.39 -8.73
CA CYS A 31 -29.22 -2.22 -7.47
C CYS A 31 -29.09 -0.81 -6.85
N ILE A 32 -28.23 0.04 -7.40
CA ILE A 32 -27.92 1.35 -6.82
C ILE A 32 -29.14 2.28 -6.69
N ASP A 33 -30.17 2.08 -7.52
CA ASP A 33 -31.41 2.87 -7.50
C ASP A 33 -32.42 2.40 -6.46
N GLU A 34 -32.19 1.27 -5.81
CA GLU A 34 -33.06 0.77 -4.74
C GLU A 34 -32.87 1.63 -3.48
N PRO A 35 -33.96 1.89 -2.69
CA PRO A 35 -33.90 2.75 -1.49
C PRO A 35 -32.83 2.32 -0.48
N LEU A 36 -32.54 1.02 -0.42
CA LEU A 36 -31.55 0.42 0.46
C LEU A 36 -30.14 0.95 0.21
N TYR A 37 -29.81 1.28 -1.04
CA TYR A 37 -28.50 1.72 -1.50
C TYR A 37 -28.35 3.25 -1.60
N LEU A 38 -29.33 4.01 -1.12
CA LEU A 38 -29.30 5.48 -1.18
C LEU A 38 -27.99 6.12 -0.68
N PRO A 39 -27.38 5.67 0.44
CA PRO A 39 -26.09 6.22 0.88
C PRO A 39 -24.96 6.02 -0.15
N LEU A 40 -24.91 4.86 -0.81
CA LEU A 40 -23.91 4.58 -1.84
C LEU A 40 -24.20 5.38 -3.11
N LYS A 41 -25.47 5.51 -3.52
CA LYS A 41 -25.88 6.33 -4.65
C LYS A 41 -25.46 7.78 -4.47
N THR A 42 -25.75 8.37 -3.30
CA THR A 42 -25.35 9.75 -2.98
C THR A 42 -23.82 9.91 -3.00
N TYR A 43 -23.09 8.92 -2.48
CA TYR A 43 -21.62 8.95 -2.56
C TYR A 43 -21.12 8.94 -4.02
N LEU A 44 -21.77 8.18 -4.90
CA LEU A 44 -21.35 8.03 -6.31
C LEU A 44 -21.82 9.15 -7.22
N GLU A 45 -22.56 10.13 -6.75
CA GLU A 45 -22.96 11.29 -7.55
C GLU A 45 -21.75 11.96 -8.19
N GLY A 46 -21.86 12.22 -9.51
CA GLY A 46 -20.80 12.83 -10.31
C GLY A 46 -19.71 11.87 -10.82
N ASP A 47 -19.84 10.57 -10.62
CA ASP A 47 -18.94 9.57 -11.23
C ASP A 47 -19.32 9.38 -12.72
N ILE A 48 -18.47 9.88 -13.62
CA ILE A 48 -18.72 9.84 -15.07
C ILE A 48 -18.02 8.65 -15.73
N ASP A 49 -16.84 8.30 -15.23
CA ASP A 49 -15.92 7.33 -15.85
C ASP A 49 -15.85 5.98 -15.10
N GLY A 50 -16.63 5.84 -14.02
CA GLY A 50 -16.70 4.61 -13.21
C GLY A 50 -15.51 4.38 -12.28
N GLN A 51 -14.52 5.26 -12.25
CA GLN A 51 -13.35 5.12 -11.38
C GLN A 51 -13.73 5.17 -9.89
N LYS A 52 -14.61 6.11 -9.52
CA LYS A 52 -15.08 6.27 -8.13
C LYS A 52 -15.92 5.06 -7.70
N THR A 53 -16.74 4.54 -8.63
CA THR A 53 -17.52 3.32 -8.41
C THR A 53 -16.60 2.12 -8.20
N PHE A 54 -15.57 1.95 -9.02
CA PHE A 54 -14.62 0.85 -8.88
C PHE A 54 -13.84 0.92 -7.57
N ALA A 55 -13.31 2.10 -7.20
CA ALA A 55 -12.63 2.32 -5.94
C ALA A 55 -13.53 2.03 -4.71
N LEU A 56 -14.83 2.36 -4.78
CA LEU A 56 -15.79 1.98 -3.75
C LEU A 56 -15.96 0.46 -3.67
N CYS A 57 -16.06 -0.22 -4.82
CA CYS A 57 -16.17 -1.68 -4.87
C CYS A 57 -14.95 -2.37 -4.26
N GLU A 58 -13.74 -1.86 -4.48
CA GLU A 58 -12.53 -2.36 -3.83
C GLU A 58 -12.57 -2.18 -2.30
N LYS A 59 -13.06 -1.04 -1.82
CA LYS A 59 -13.21 -0.81 -0.38
C LYS A 59 -14.25 -1.73 0.26
N ILE A 60 -15.37 -1.96 -0.43
CA ILE A 60 -16.39 -2.91 0.04
C ILE A 60 -15.83 -4.34 0.00
N ALA A 61 -15.10 -4.72 -1.06
CA ALA A 61 -14.44 -6.02 -1.16
C ALA A 61 -13.43 -6.25 -0.03
N ASP A 62 -12.66 -5.21 0.34
CA ASP A 62 -11.74 -5.23 1.46
C ASP A 62 -12.45 -5.49 2.79
N VAL A 63 -13.58 -4.81 3.01
CA VAL A 63 -14.41 -5.02 4.21
C VAL A 63 -14.98 -6.45 4.26
N TYR A 64 -15.46 -6.97 3.14
CA TYR A 64 -15.95 -8.36 3.10
C TYR A 64 -14.83 -9.39 3.28
N ASP A 65 -13.63 -9.15 2.74
CA ASP A 65 -12.48 -10.04 2.99
C ASP A 65 -12.10 -10.03 4.48
N GLN A 66 -12.17 -8.87 5.14
CA GLN A 66 -12.00 -8.77 6.60
C GLN A 66 -13.10 -9.52 7.37
N TYR A 67 -14.37 -9.42 6.95
CA TYR A 67 -15.44 -10.19 7.57
C TYR A 67 -15.26 -11.70 7.39
N LEU A 68 -14.84 -12.15 6.21
CA LEU A 68 -14.51 -13.54 5.95
C LEU A 68 -13.41 -14.08 6.86
N MET A 69 -12.47 -13.21 7.26
CA MET A 69 -11.33 -13.57 8.11
C MET A 69 -11.63 -13.45 9.61
N TYR A 70 -12.19 -12.31 10.02
CA TYR A 70 -12.32 -11.94 11.44
C TYR A 70 -13.72 -12.08 11.99
N ARG A 71 -14.74 -12.20 11.13
CA ARG A 71 -16.16 -12.31 11.48
C ARG A 71 -16.90 -13.39 10.66
N PRO A 72 -16.35 -14.63 10.55
CA PRO A 72 -16.94 -15.67 9.70
C PRO A 72 -18.39 -15.99 10.08
N HIS A 73 -18.79 -15.83 11.34
CA HIS A 73 -20.15 -16.05 11.82
C HIS A 73 -21.15 -15.00 11.26
N TRP A 74 -20.73 -13.77 10.98
CA TRP A 74 -21.58 -12.77 10.31
C TRP A 74 -21.93 -13.22 8.90
N ILE A 75 -20.92 -13.65 8.16
CA ILE A 75 -21.09 -14.17 6.80
C ILE A 75 -21.99 -15.41 6.79
N ALA A 76 -21.79 -16.34 7.73
CA ALA A 76 -22.64 -17.52 7.86
C ALA A 76 -24.11 -17.15 8.19
N THR A 77 -24.34 -16.12 9.00
CA THR A 77 -25.67 -15.60 9.29
C THR A 77 -26.31 -15.03 8.04
N TRP A 78 -25.59 -14.23 7.26
CA TRP A 78 -26.09 -13.66 5.99
C TRP A 78 -26.34 -14.73 4.93
N ASP A 79 -25.50 -15.77 4.84
CA ASP A 79 -25.70 -16.93 3.96
C ASP A 79 -26.98 -17.69 4.33
N SER A 80 -27.35 -17.71 5.62
CA SER A 80 -28.61 -18.32 6.09
C SER A 80 -29.85 -17.46 5.81
N GLY A 81 -29.69 -16.26 5.24
CA GLY A 81 -30.77 -15.32 4.92
C GLY A 81 -31.20 -14.40 6.07
N LYS A 82 -30.45 -14.37 7.17
CA LYS A 82 -30.71 -13.48 8.32
C LYS A 82 -29.84 -12.25 8.23
N ASP A 83 -30.36 -11.08 8.63
CA ASP A 83 -29.66 -9.79 8.62
C ASP A 83 -29.21 -9.37 10.03
N GLU A 84 -29.90 -9.83 11.07
CA GLU A 84 -29.62 -9.49 12.46
C GLU A 84 -28.41 -10.27 12.99
N LEU A 85 -27.53 -9.55 13.65
CA LEU A 85 -26.32 -10.09 14.28
C LEU A 85 -26.42 -9.86 15.80
N ASP A 86 -26.22 -10.91 16.57
CA ASP A 86 -26.43 -10.92 18.02
C ASP A 86 -25.30 -10.21 18.81
N ASP A 87 -24.14 -9.96 18.21
CA ASP A 87 -22.90 -9.53 18.88
C ASP A 87 -22.45 -8.10 18.47
N VAL A 88 -23.33 -7.28 17.96
CA VAL A 88 -22.96 -5.97 17.40
C VAL A 88 -23.60 -4.82 18.15
N ASP A 89 -22.78 -4.02 18.81
CA ASP A 89 -23.20 -2.74 19.45
C ASP A 89 -23.54 -1.61 18.43
N VAL A 90 -23.15 -1.77 17.16
CA VAL A 90 -23.32 -0.77 16.09
C VAL A 90 -24.16 -1.36 14.98
N ALA A 91 -25.24 -0.69 14.61
CA ALA A 91 -26.09 -1.11 13.50
C ALA A 91 -25.28 -1.18 12.18
N ILE A 92 -25.16 -2.37 11.63
CA ILE A 92 -24.58 -2.58 10.30
C ILE A 92 -25.56 -2.04 9.27
N ALA A 93 -25.03 -1.33 8.26
CA ALA A 93 -25.86 -0.79 7.19
C ALA A 93 -26.59 -1.92 6.44
N PRO A 94 -27.93 -1.86 6.31
CA PRO A 94 -28.74 -2.97 5.78
C PRO A 94 -28.39 -3.40 4.36
N TRP A 95 -27.70 -2.56 3.58
CA TRP A 95 -27.24 -2.91 2.23
C TRP A 95 -26.09 -3.94 2.23
N GLN A 96 -25.35 -4.09 3.32
CA GLN A 96 -24.21 -5.02 3.37
C GLN A 96 -24.64 -6.49 3.27
N PRO A 97 -25.56 -7.02 4.09
CA PRO A 97 -26.02 -8.40 3.95
C PRO A 97 -26.72 -8.67 2.61
N ASP A 98 -27.49 -7.71 2.10
CA ASP A 98 -28.16 -7.85 0.79
C ASP A 98 -27.13 -7.92 -0.35
N LEU A 99 -26.14 -7.03 -0.34
CA LEU A 99 -25.07 -6.99 -1.35
C LEU A 99 -24.22 -8.28 -1.33
N TRP A 100 -23.92 -8.79 -0.12
CA TRP A 100 -23.24 -10.08 0.04
C TRP A 100 -24.03 -11.22 -0.64
N ARG A 101 -25.31 -11.35 -0.37
CA ARG A 101 -26.18 -12.38 -0.98
C ARG A 101 -26.24 -12.24 -2.51
N ARG A 102 -26.23 -11.02 -3.05
CA ARG A 102 -26.16 -10.79 -4.49
C ARG A 102 -24.82 -11.28 -5.09
N ILE A 103 -23.70 -11.11 -4.38
CA ILE A 103 -22.40 -11.67 -4.78
C ILE A 103 -22.43 -13.20 -4.82
N VAL A 104 -22.97 -13.83 -3.77
CA VAL A 104 -23.11 -15.29 -3.70
C VAL A 104 -23.99 -15.80 -4.85
N LYS A 105 -25.13 -15.13 -5.10
CA LYS A 105 -26.03 -15.48 -6.21
C LYS A 105 -25.35 -15.34 -7.57
N LEU A 106 -24.64 -14.25 -7.83
CA LEU A 106 -23.88 -14.06 -9.07
C LEU A 106 -22.83 -15.17 -9.24
N SER A 107 -22.11 -15.52 -8.17
CA SER A 107 -21.14 -16.62 -8.21
C SER A 107 -21.77 -17.98 -8.55
N GLN A 108 -23.02 -18.21 -8.12
CA GLN A 108 -23.79 -19.42 -8.49
C GLN A 108 -24.20 -19.38 -9.97
N GLU A 109 -24.69 -18.25 -10.46
CA GLU A 109 -25.08 -18.05 -11.86
C GLU A 109 -23.90 -18.25 -12.81
N LEU A 110 -22.69 -17.85 -12.39
CA LEU A 110 -21.45 -18.06 -13.12
C LEU A 110 -20.89 -19.49 -13.01
N GLY A 111 -21.53 -20.39 -12.27
CA GLY A 111 -21.05 -21.74 -12.04
C GLY A 111 -19.75 -21.83 -11.24
N GLN A 112 -19.39 -20.77 -10.51
CA GLN A 112 -18.17 -20.71 -9.73
C GLN A 112 -18.33 -21.45 -8.40
N SER A 113 -17.20 -21.84 -7.80
CA SER A 113 -17.17 -22.46 -6.48
C SER A 113 -17.80 -21.55 -5.44
N GLN A 114 -18.65 -22.10 -4.59
CA GLN A 114 -19.27 -21.41 -3.46
C GLN A 114 -18.40 -21.46 -2.19
N PHE A 115 -17.21 -22.03 -2.28
CA PHE A 115 -16.29 -22.10 -1.16
C PHE A 115 -15.65 -20.73 -0.88
N HIS A 116 -15.88 -20.24 0.32
CA HIS A 116 -15.20 -19.07 0.89
C HIS A 116 -14.67 -19.39 2.28
N ARG A 117 -13.79 -18.57 2.81
CA ARG A 117 -13.10 -18.84 4.09
C ARG A 117 -14.07 -19.19 5.23
N ALA A 118 -15.18 -18.46 5.36
CA ALA A 118 -16.13 -18.66 6.45
C ALA A 118 -16.84 -20.03 6.40
N ASN A 119 -17.27 -20.51 5.22
CA ASN A 119 -17.96 -21.81 5.12
C ASN A 119 -17.00 -23.00 5.05
N MET A 120 -15.76 -22.79 4.62
CA MET A 120 -14.73 -23.83 4.61
C MET A 120 -14.17 -24.16 5.99
N GLN A 121 -14.16 -23.20 6.93
CA GLN A 121 -13.55 -23.40 8.24
C GLN A 121 -14.20 -24.56 9.02
N GLY A 122 -15.52 -24.56 9.13
CA GLY A 122 -16.23 -25.65 9.81
C GLY A 122 -16.00 -27.02 9.17
N GLN A 123 -15.95 -27.07 7.84
CA GLN A 123 -15.65 -28.32 7.11
C GLN A 123 -14.19 -28.76 7.32
N LEU A 124 -13.24 -27.81 7.38
CA LEU A 124 -11.85 -28.11 7.68
C LEU A 124 -11.68 -28.68 9.09
N LEU A 125 -12.30 -28.06 10.10
CA LEU A 125 -12.24 -28.53 11.47
C LEU A 125 -12.81 -29.96 11.60
N ALA A 126 -13.95 -30.22 10.98
CA ALA A 126 -14.53 -31.56 10.93
C ALA A 126 -13.63 -32.58 10.19
N ALA A 127 -13.01 -32.20 9.10
CA ALA A 127 -12.07 -33.04 8.36
C ALA A 127 -10.80 -33.35 9.20
N LEU A 128 -10.30 -32.37 9.95
CA LEU A 128 -9.15 -32.54 10.84
C LEU A 128 -9.44 -33.56 11.96
N GLU A 129 -10.67 -33.63 12.47
CA GLU A 129 -11.02 -34.64 13.49
C GLU A 129 -10.85 -36.07 13.00
N THR A 130 -11.16 -36.35 11.74
CA THR A 130 -11.13 -37.66 11.11
C THR A 130 -9.85 -38.01 10.38
N MET A 131 -8.97 -37.03 10.19
CA MET A 131 -7.72 -37.13 9.42
C MET A 131 -6.73 -38.11 10.05
N ASP A 132 -6.00 -38.85 9.21
CA ASP A 132 -4.87 -39.69 9.64
C ASP A 132 -3.68 -38.80 10.03
N ASN A 133 -3.15 -39.04 11.23
CA ASN A 133 -2.00 -38.31 11.78
C ASN A 133 -0.72 -38.47 10.93
N SER A 134 -0.60 -39.53 10.14
CA SER A 134 0.55 -39.79 9.26
C SER A 134 0.72 -38.73 8.15
N LEU A 135 -0.32 -37.98 7.84
CA LEU A 135 -0.30 -36.91 6.83
C LEU A 135 0.26 -35.59 7.37
N LEU A 136 0.41 -35.47 8.69
CA LEU A 136 0.93 -34.26 9.33
C LEU A 136 2.42 -34.41 9.67
N PRO A 137 3.16 -33.30 9.67
CA PRO A 137 4.52 -33.26 10.21
C PRO A 137 4.46 -33.57 11.72
N GLN A 138 5.53 -34.11 12.27
CA GLN A 138 5.60 -34.41 13.71
C GLN A 138 5.50 -33.16 14.59
N ARG A 139 5.92 -32.03 14.06
CA ARG A 139 5.94 -30.74 14.75
C ARG A 139 5.65 -29.59 13.80
N ILE A 140 4.88 -28.62 14.29
CA ILE A 140 4.63 -27.31 13.64
C ILE A 140 5.12 -26.24 14.60
N SER A 141 6.01 -25.35 14.13
CA SER A 141 6.52 -24.22 14.91
C SER A 141 6.02 -22.91 14.31
N LEU A 142 5.36 -22.10 15.12
CA LEU A 142 4.90 -20.74 14.76
C LEU A 142 5.85 -19.73 15.40
N PHE A 143 6.60 -19.00 14.61
CA PHE A 143 7.63 -18.08 15.07
C PHE A 143 7.50 -16.72 14.38
N GLY A 144 7.72 -15.62 15.15
CA GLY A 144 7.76 -14.25 14.61
C GLY A 144 6.38 -13.70 14.23
N ILE A 145 5.29 -14.29 14.72
CA ILE A 145 3.93 -13.83 14.42
C ILE A 145 3.42 -12.99 15.61
N SER A 146 3.12 -11.73 15.35
CA SER A 146 2.66 -10.78 16.36
C SER A 146 1.15 -10.76 16.58
N ALA A 147 0.36 -11.26 15.61
CA ALA A 147 -1.09 -11.41 15.71
C ALA A 147 -1.59 -12.49 14.74
N ILE A 148 -2.54 -13.31 15.18
CA ILE A 148 -3.21 -14.37 14.41
C ILE A 148 -4.71 -14.18 14.57
N ALA A 149 -5.48 -14.33 13.49
CA ALA A 149 -6.94 -14.31 13.57
C ALA A 149 -7.47 -15.49 14.38
N SER A 150 -8.53 -15.28 15.18
CA SER A 150 -9.13 -16.33 16.03
C SER A 150 -9.48 -17.60 15.23
N SER A 151 -9.99 -17.43 14.00
CA SER A 151 -10.30 -18.54 13.10
C SER A 151 -9.08 -19.39 12.73
N GLN A 152 -7.90 -18.79 12.63
CA GLN A 152 -6.64 -19.51 12.38
C GLN A 152 -6.13 -20.19 13.65
N LEU A 153 -6.30 -19.56 14.83
CA LEU A 153 -5.95 -20.17 16.11
C LEU A 153 -6.77 -21.44 16.35
N GLU A 154 -8.07 -21.43 16.07
CA GLU A 154 -8.93 -22.63 16.15
C GLU A 154 -8.41 -23.79 15.28
N VAL A 155 -7.88 -23.49 14.09
CA VAL A 155 -7.26 -24.51 13.23
C VAL A 155 -5.98 -25.07 13.86
N PHE A 156 -5.12 -24.21 14.45
CA PHE A 156 -3.91 -24.66 15.15
C PHE A 156 -4.25 -25.44 16.40
N GLU A 157 -5.29 -25.06 17.13
CA GLU A 157 -5.81 -25.84 18.28
C GLU A 157 -6.32 -27.21 17.83
N ALA A 158 -7.07 -27.29 16.73
CA ALA A 158 -7.50 -28.58 16.17
C ALA A 158 -6.31 -29.45 15.72
N LEU A 159 -5.29 -28.85 15.11
CA LEU A 159 -4.05 -29.51 14.72
C LEU A 159 -3.24 -29.98 15.92
N SER A 160 -3.24 -29.25 17.04
CA SER A 160 -2.50 -29.64 18.25
C SER A 160 -2.98 -30.96 18.89
N LYS A 161 -4.23 -31.35 18.61
CA LYS A 161 -4.76 -32.66 18.99
C LYS A 161 -4.16 -33.85 18.21
N LYS A 162 -3.48 -33.56 17.09
CA LYS A 162 -2.95 -34.56 16.15
C LYS A 162 -1.42 -34.51 16.01
N THR A 163 -0.80 -33.35 16.20
CA THR A 163 0.64 -33.14 16.09
C THR A 163 1.10 -32.11 17.12
N GLU A 164 2.40 -32.09 17.42
CA GLU A 164 2.96 -31.08 18.33
C GLU A 164 2.96 -29.68 17.65
N VAL A 165 2.23 -28.71 18.22
CA VAL A 165 2.20 -27.33 17.77
C VAL A 165 2.89 -26.48 18.84
N ILE A 166 3.97 -25.79 18.45
CA ILE A 166 4.72 -24.89 19.32
C ILE A 166 4.56 -23.47 18.80
N LEU A 167 4.07 -22.58 19.65
CA LEU A 167 3.93 -21.17 19.34
C LEU A 167 4.95 -20.37 20.17
N PHE A 168 5.82 -19.63 19.51
CA PHE A 168 6.78 -18.72 20.13
C PHE A 168 6.16 -17.33 20.19
N PHE A 169 5.69 -16.97 21.37
CA PHE A 169 5.10 -15.67 21.63
C PHE A 169 6.12 -14.74 22.29
N PHE A 170 6.36 -13.58 21.68
CA PHE A 170 7.17 -12.52 22.29
C PHE A 170 6.30 -11.76 23.28
N ASN A 171 6.49 -12.05 24.57
CA ASN A 171 5.73 -11.45 25.66
C ASN A 171 6.57 -10.38 26.35
N PRO A 172 6.14 -9.09 26.37
CA PRO A 172 6.91 -8.00 26.98
C PRO A 172 6.89 -7.99 28.51
N SER A 173 5.97 -8.74 29.15
CA SER A 173 5.83 -8.77 30.61
C SER A 173 5.69 -10.19 31.11
N GLU A 174 6.28 -10.49 32.30
CA GLU A 174 6.08 -11.75 33.00
C GLU A 174 4.70 -11.87 33.65
N HIS A 175 4.03 -10.74 33.85
CA HIS A 175 2.71 -10.66 34.45
C HIS A 175 1.62 -10.67 33.39
N TYR A 176 0.39 -11.02 33.80
CA TYR A 176 -0.77 -10.90 32.91
C TYR A 176 -1.11 -9.44 32.66
N TRP A 177 -1.24 -9.08 31.38
CA TRP A 177 -1.51 -7.71 30.95
C TRP A 177 -2.66 -7.61 29.93
N GLY A 178 -3.49 -8.64 29.83
CA GLY A 178 -4.64 -8.68 28.90
C GLY A 178 -5.74 -7.68 29.24
N ASP A 179 -5.83 -7.23 30.49
CA ASP A 179 -6.85 -6.33 31.02
C ASP A 179 -6.41 -4.88 31.21
N ILE A 180 -5.16 -4.52 30.82
CA ILE A 180 -4.70 -3.13 30.94
C ILE A 180 -5.27 -2.26 29.82
N ILE A 181 -5.63 -1.01 30.15
CA ILE A 181 -6.11 -0.02 29.18
C ILE A 181 -5.37 1.32 29.35
N ASP A 182 -5.33 2.09 28.27
CA ASP A 182 -4.80 3.45 28.34
C ASP A 182 -5.76 4.42 29.05
N GLU A 183 -5.21 5.50 29.61
CA GLU A 183 -5.99 6.52 30.37
C GLU A 183 -7.12 7.14 29.56
N LYS A 184 -6.92 7.35 28.24
CA LYS A 184 -7.97 7.92 27.36
C LYS A 184 -9.13 6.96 27.20
N THR A 185 -8.86 5.67 27.10
CA THR A 185 -9.89 4.62 27.03
C THR A 185 -10.61 4.50 28.35
N ALA A 186 -9.88 4.49 29.49
CA ALA A 186 -10.45 4.50 30.83
C ALA A 186 -11.39 5.72 31.04
N ALA A 187 -10.94 6.91 30.64
CA ALA A 187 -11.75 8.13 30.72
C ALA A 187 -13.01 8.06 29.85
N LYS A 188 -12.92 7.47 28.63
CA LYS A 188 -14.09 7.27 27.75
C LYS A 188 -15.10 6.29 28.36
N ILE A 189 -14.63 5.18 28.92
CA ILE A 189 -15.48 4.20 29.59
C ILE A 189 -16.19 4.87 30.78
N SER A 190 -15.46 5.57 31.63
CA SER A 190 -16.02 6.31 32.78
C SER A 190 -17.04 7.37 32.35
N ALA A 191 -16.75 8.13 31.28
CA ALA A 191 -17.70 9.13 30.72
C ALA A 191 -18.94 8.50 30.11
N LYS A 192 -18.83 7.29 29.53
CA LYS A 192 -19.97 6.52 29.00
C LYS A 192 -20.91 6.12 30.13
N TYR A 193 -20.36 5.57 31.23
CA TYR A 193 -21.17 5.19 32.40
C TYR A 193 -21.80 6.39 33.12
N ALA A 194 -21.08 7.51 33.22
CA ALA A 194 -21.60 8.73 33.84
C ALA A 194 -22.82 9.34 33.09
N LYS A 195 -22.96 9.04 31.81
CA LYS A 195 -24.09 9.52 30.96
C LYS A 195 -25.26 8.55 30.89
N MET A 196 -25.14 7.34 31.44
CA MET A 196 -26.20 6.35 31.42
C MET A 196 -27.18 6.57 32.60
N PRO A 197 -28.47 6.29 32.44
CA PRO A 197 -29.40 6.18 33.56
C PRO A 197 -28.91 5.14 34.57
N LEU A 198 -29.02 5.45 35.86
CA LEU A 198 -28.50 4.61 36.96
C LEU A 198 -28.88 3.13 36.85
N VAL A 199 -30.10 2.83 36.37
CA VAL A 199 -30.62 1.47 36.22
C VAL A 199 -29.91 0.72 35.07
N GLU A 200 -29.70 1.41 33.93
CA GLU A 200 -29.00 0.83 32.78
C GLU A 200 -27.50 0.66 33.07
N ALA A 201 -26.89 1.59 33.76
CA ALA A 201 -25.48 1.49 34.18
C ALA A 201 -25.26 0.29 35.12
N GLN A 202 -26.19 0.05 36.06
CA GLN A 202 -26.13 -1.11 36.95
C GLN A 202 -26.38 -2.43 36.22
N GLN A 203 -27.30 -2.49 35.25
CA GLN A 203 -27.57 -3.68 34.46
C GLN A 203 -26.38 -4.03 33.55
N LYS A 204 -25.75 -3.01 32.90
CA LYS A 204 -24.55 -3.24 32.09
C LYS A 204 -23.33 -3.65 32.90
N LYS A 205 -23.15 -3.11 34.10
CA LYS A 205 -22.11 -3.59 35.04
C LYS A 205 -22.32 -5.04 35.46
N GLN A 206 -23.56 -5.52 35.54
CA GLN A 206 -23.86 -6.92 35.81
C GLN A 206 -23.66 -7.85 34.61
N THR A 207 -23.85 -7.33 33.38
CA THR A 207 -23.66 -8.10 32.14
C THR A 207 -22.24 -8.09 31.63
N ASN A 208 -21.46 -7.05 31.91
CA ASN A 208 -20.04 -6.95 31.55
C ASN A 208 -19.21 -6.64 32.81
N PRO A 209 -19.02 -7.60 33.72
CA PRO A 209 -18.21 -7.41 34.91
C PRO A 209 -16.76 -7.06 34.59
N ASP A 210 -16.24 -7.45 33.46
CA ASP A 210 -14.84 -7.24 33.04
C ASP A 210 -14.51 -5.76 32.79
N GLU A 211 -15.49 -4.89 32.42
CA GLU A 211 -15.25 -3.45 32.24
C GLU A 211 -14.90 -2.73 33.57
N GLU A 212 -15.16 -3.33 34.73
CA GLU A 212 -14.85 -2.77 36.04
C GLU A 212 -13.45 -3.16 36.55
N TYR A 213 -12.81 -4.19 35.94
CA TYR A 213 -11.51 -4.73 36.34
C TYR A 213 -10.34 -4.17 35.53
N TYR A 214 -10.59 -3.37 34.49
CA TYR A 214 -9.51 -2.74 33.73
C TYR A 214 -8.69 -1.79 34.61
N PHE A 215 -7.40 -1.99 34.63
CA PHE A 215 -6.48 -1.09 35.33
C PHE A 215 -5.50 -0.44 34.36
N ILE A 216 -5.01 0.74 34.74
CA ILE A 216 -3.97 1.44 34.01
C ILE A 216 -2.65 0.84 34.46
N GLY A 217 -2.17 -0.16 33.73
CA GLY A 217 -0.86 -0.75 33.99
C GLY A 217 0.29 0.18 33.56
N ASN A 218 1.38 -0.39 33.07
CA ASN A 218 2.45 0.42 32.49
C ASN A 218 1.91 1.23 31.29
N PRO A 219 2.02 2.58 31.28
CA PRO A 219 1.40 3.43 30.27
C PRO A 219 1.95 3.23 28.85
N LEU A 220 3.22 2.83 28.71
CA LEU A 220 3.80 2.50 27.40
C LEU A 220 3.18 1.22 26.86
N LEU A 221 3.09 0.18 27.68
CA LEU A 221 2.50 -1.10 27.27
C LEU A 221 1.00 -0.96 27.00
N SER A 222 0.26 -0.22 27.80
CA SER A 222 -1.18 0.00 27.60
C SER A 222 -1.48 0.79 26.32
N SER A 223 -0.61 1.72 25.93
CA SER A 223 -0.75 2.56 24.74
C SER A 223 -0.28 1.85 23.47
N TRP A 224 0.91 1.25 23.48
CA TRP A 224 1.54 0.65 22.31
C TRP A 224 1.21 -0.83 22.13
N GLY A 225 0.93 -1.53 23.23
CA GLY A 225 0.68 -2.96 23.23
C GLY A 225 -0.73 -3.40 22.82
N LYS A 226 -1.60 -2.51 22.36
CA LYS A 226 -3.03 -2.82 22.14
C LYS A 226 -3.29 -4.06 21.27
N LEU A 227 -2.65 -4.15 20.11
CA LEU A 227 -2.80 -5.33 19.22
C LEU A 227 -2.23 -6.61 19.86
N GLY A 228 -1.07 -6.49 20.51
CA GLY A 228 -0.45 -7.61 21.22
C GLY A 228 -1.28 -8.07 22.41
N ARG A 229 -1.96 -7.17 23.12
CA ARG A 229 -2.87 -7.50 24.21
C ARG A 229 -4.04 -8.34 23.75
N ASP A 230 -4.73 -7.92 22.69
CA ASP A 230 -5.88 -8.65 22.16
C ASP A 230 -5.47 -10.06 21.67
N TYR A 231 -4.25 -10.18 21.13
CA TYR A 231 -3.68 -11.48 20.76
C TYR A 231 -3.29 -12.31 22.00
N PHE A 232 -2.66 -11.69 22.98
CA PHE A 232 -2.27 -12.36 24.23
C PHE A 232 -3.49 -12.91 24.98
N GLU A 233 -4.58 -12.14 25.05
CA GLU A 233 -5.85 -12.59 25.64
C GLU A 233 -6.39 -13.83 24.94
N GLN A 234 -6.37 -13.88 23.60
CA GLN A 234 -6.78 -15.06 22.83
C GLN A 234 -5.88 -16.26 23.13
N LEU A 235 -4.56 -16.06 23.26
CA LEU A 235 -3.64 -17.15 23.60
C LEU A 235 -3.88 -17.72 24.99
N VAL A 236 -4.20 -16.88 25.97
CA VAL A 236 -4.49 -17.32 27.35
C VAL A 236 -5.76 -18.17 27.42
N GLN A 237 -6.71 -17.95 26.51
CA GLN A 237 -7.93 -18.76 26.43
C GLN A 237 -7.72 -20.16 25.83
N LEU A 238 -6.58 -20.40 25.16
CA LEU A 238 -6.26 -21.72 24.61
C LEU A 238 -5.89 -22.70 25.73
N ASP A 239 -6.32 -23.96 25.59
CA ASP A 239 -5.86 -25.06 26.46
C ASP A 239 -4.42 -25.49 26.06
N ALA A 240 -3.46 -24.65 26.40
CA ALA A 240 -2.07 -24.81 26.02
C ALA A 240 -1.14 -24.88 27.24
N ARG A 241 -0.08 -25.69 27.11
CA ARG A 241 1.00 -25.70 28.09
C ARG A 241 1.91 -24.51 27.90
N TRP A 242 1.96 -23.61 28.87
CA TRP A 242 2.89 -22.49 28.92
C TRP A 242 4.28 -22.93 29.36
N ILE A 243 5.30 -22.44 28.68
CA ILE A 243 6.70 -22.62 29.03
C ILE A 243 7.31 -21.22 29.12
N ASP A 244 7.68 -20.81 30.32
CA ASP A 244 8.26 -19.50 30.54
C ASP A 244 9.71 -19.49 30.07
N GLY A 245 10.00 -18.56 29.17
CA GLY A 245 11.34 -18.29 28.66
C GLY A 245 11.83 -16.91 29.06
N PHE A 246 11.27 -16.30 30.09
CA PHE A 246 11.64 -14.98 30.56
C PHE A 246 13.05 -14.95 31.14
N ILE A 247 13.77 -13.87 30.83
CA ILE A 247 15.11 -13.59 31.37
C ILE A 247 15.07 -12.16 31.92
N ASP A 248 15.29 -12.04 33.22
CA ASP A 248 15.41 -10.74 33.87
C ASP A 248 16.87 -10.26 33.76
N VAL A 249 17.17 -9.56 32.67
CA VAL A 249 18.50 -8.98 32.40
C VAL A 249 18.33 -7.52 32.00
N PHE A 250 18.02 -6.68 32.96
CA PHE A 250 17.98 -5.23 32.77
C PHE A 250 19.14 -4.58 33.49
N ASP A 251 19.80 -3.62 32.82
CA ASP A 251 20.86 -2.82 33.42
C ASP A 251 20.29 -1.57 34.11
N ASP A 252 21.15 -0.85 34.83
CA ASP A 252 20.78 0.37 35.59
C ASP A 252 20.67 1.60 34.68
N THR A 253 20.67 1.45 33.35
CA THR A 253 20.49 2.55 32.41
C THR A 253 19.02 2.99 32.36
N LEU A 254 18.75 4.18 31.82
CA LEU A 254 17.38 4.67 31.64
C LEU A 254 16.54 3.72 30.79
N LEU A 255 17.11 3.21 29.70
CA LEU A 255 16.45 2.23 28.85
C LEU A 255 16.15 0.93 29.61
N GLY A 256 17.14 0.40 30.34
CA GLY A 256 16.98 -0.81 31.15
C GLY A 256 15.90 -0.66 32.21
N GLN A 257 15.82 0.50 32.87
CA GLN A 257 14.77 0.81 33.85
C GLN A 257 13.38 0.86 33.21
N VAL A 258 13.23 1.52 32.05
CA VAL A 258 11.95 1.56 31.30
C VAL A 258 11.52 0.15 30.89
N GLN A 259 12.45 -0.67 30.39
CA GLN A 259 12.18 -2.07 30.01
C GLN A 259 11.79 -2.92 31.23
N SER A 260 12.47 -2.75 32.35
CA SER A 260 12.16 -3.42 33.63
C SER A 260 10.76 -3.05 34.12
N GLU A 261 10.37 -1.77 34.03
CA GLU A 261 9.02 -1.33 34.41
C GLU A 261 7.93 -1.93 33.51
N ILE A 262 8.17 -2.04 32.20
CA ILE A 262 7.26 -2.73 31.28
C ILE A 262 7.15 -4.21 31.66
N TYR A 263 8.30 -4.84 31.89
CA TYR A 263 8.38 -6.26 32.24
C TYR A 263 7.63 -6.60 33.53
N GLN A 264 7.74 -5.74 34.56
CA GLN A 264 7.10 -5.90 35.84
C GLN A 264 5.69 -5.30 35.93
N LEU A 265 5.14 -4.74 34.85
CA LEU A 265 3.91 -3.92 34.82
C LEU A 265 3.94 -2.77 35.81
N ALA A 266 5.12 -2.31 36.21
CA ALA A 266 5.29 -1.21 37.15
C ALA A 266 5.21 0.14 36.42
N PHE A 267 4.79 1.15 37.15
CA PHE A 267 4.89 2.54 36.73
C PHE A 267 5.34 3.37 37.94
N LYS A 268 6.56 3.87 37.87
CA LYS A 268 7.17 4.68 38.95
C LYS A 268 7.00 6.19 38.71
N GLY A 269 6.46 6.58 37.55
CA GLY A 269 6.14 7.95 37.22
C GLY A 269 4.76 8.37 37.73
N GLU A 270 4.54 9.69 37.84
CA GLU A 270 3.21 10.23 38.09
C GLU A 270 2.46 10.40 36.76
N SER A 271 1.11 10.26 36.82
CA SER A 271 0.26 10.53 35.67
C SER A 271 0.40 11.98 35.19
N LEU A 272 0.54 12.20 33.89
CA LEU A 272 0.70 13.51 33.26
C LEU A 272 -0.54 14.41 33.33
N THR A 273 -1.56 14.04 34.07
CA THR A 273 -2.78 14.82 34.21
C THR A 273 -2.51 16.08 35.05
N ASP A 274 -2.42 17.20 34.34
CA ASP A 274 -2.58 18.57 34.81
C ASP A 274 -1.42 19.31 35.50
N ASN A 275 -0.20 18.80 35.60
CA ASN A 275 0.82 19.54 36.38
C ASN A 275 1.89 20.23 35.50
N LYS A 276 1.73 21.53 35.27
CA LYS A 276 2.78 22.40 34.72
C LYS A 276 4.04 22.47 35.60
N GLU A 277 3.96 22.00 36.83
CA GLU A 277 5.07 21.92 37.80
C GLU A 277 6.02 20.76 37.56
N TRP A 278 5.69 19.87 36.61
CA TRP A 278 6.43 18.66 36.25
C TRP A 278 7.90 18.93 35.87
N PHE A 279 8.17 20.08 35.26
CA PHE A 279 9.53 20.50 34.91
C PHE A 279 10.28 21.22 36.04
N ILE A 280 9.59 21.60 37.09
CA ILE A 280 10.12 22.46 38.14
C ILE A 280 10.44 21.66 39.41
N ASN A 281 9.74 20.54 39.65
CA ASN A 281 9.89 19.73 40.86
C ASN A 281 10.61 18.41 40.54
N ASP A 282 11.68 18.09 41.29
CA ASP A 282 12.43 16.84 41.17
C ASP A 282 11.98 15.77 42.19
N GLU A 283 10.94 16.05 42.97
CA GLU A 283 10.40 15.11 43.94
C GLU A 283 9.79 13.90 43.24
N GLY A 284 10.23 12.69 43.57
CA GLY A 284 9.80 11.44 42.94
C GLY A 284 10.51 11.06 41.62
N LYS A 285 11.37 11.94 41.08
CA LYS A 285 12.18 11.60 39.89
C LYS A 285 13.40 10.75 40.28
N LEU A 286 13.70 9.77 39.45
CA LEU A 286 14.91 8.97 39.60
C LEU A 286 16.10 9.68 38.95
N PRO A 287 17.27 9.75 39.64
CA PRO A 287 18.47 10.36 39.07
C PRO A 287 19.00 9.48 37.91
N ILE A 288 19.26 10.08 36.75
CA ILE A 288 19.92 9.45 35.64
C ILE A 288 21.40 9.79 35.69
N SER A 289 22.28 8.80 35.45
CA SER A 289 23.71 9.06 35.38
C SER A 289 24.02 10.05 34.23
N ALA A 290 24.89 11.01 34.48
CA ALA A 290 25.36 11.95 33.47
C ALA A 290 26.11 11.25 32.29
N THR A 291 26.54 10.00 32.49
CA THR A 291 27.22 9.17 31.48
C THR A 291 26.28 8.20 30.80
N ASP A 292 24.99 8.21 31.16
CA ASP A 292 24.01 7.36 30.51
C ASP A 292 23.66 7.91 29.11
N THR A 293 23.89 7.08 28.10
CA THR A 293 23.60 7.37 26.69
C THR A 293 22.62 6.38 26.11
N SER A 294 21.92 5.60 26.93
CA SER A 294 20.98 4.57 26.49
C SER A 294 19.75 5.16 25.77
N ILE A 295 19.33 6.36 26.17
CA ILE A 295 18.32 7.16 25.45
C ILE A 295 18.89 8.56 25.22
N THR A 296 18.96 8.97 23.96
CA THR A 296 19.47 10.29 23.57
C THR A 296 18.40 11.04 22.77
N LEU A 297 18.16 12.30 23.14
CA LEU A 297 17.26 13.21 22.42
C LEU A 297 18.08 14.28 21.71
N SER A 298 17.75 14.56 20.45
CA SER A 298 18.33 15.64 19.66
C SER A 298 17.22 16.53 19.12
N ASP A 299 17.26 17.81 19.44
CA ASP A 299 16.34 18.81 18.91
C ASP A 299 16.96 19.49 17.70
N CYS A 300 16.32 19.39 16.55
CA CYS A 300 16.79 19.91 15.27
C CYS A 300 15.71 20.76 14.60
N HIS A 301 16.10 21.91 14.06
CA HIS A 301 15.17 22.88 13.50
C HIS A 301 14.79 22.62 12.02
N THR A 302 15.41 21.65 11.34
CA THR A 302 15.07 21.24 9.97
C THR A 302 15.29 19.74 9.77
N PRO A 303 14.52 19.07 8.88
CA PRO A 303 14.72 17.67 8.53
C PRO A 303 16.13 17.36 8.03
N LEU A 304 16.72 18.24 7.23
CA LEU A 304 18.10 18.09 6.76
C LEU A 304 19.07 18.03 7.96
N ARG A 305 18.92 18.96 8.93
CA ARG A 305 19.79 18.99 10.10
C ARG A 305 19.61 17.78 11.00
N GLU A 306 18.40 17.25 11.07
CA GLU A 306 18.09 16.02 11.79
C GLU A 306 18.84 14.83 11.19
N VAL A 307 18.82 14.68 9.87
CA VAL A 307 19.54 13.61 9.15
C VAL A 307 21.06 13.80 9.24
N GLU A 308 21.59 15.02 9.13
CA GLU A 308 23.01 15.31 9.35
C GLU A 308 23.45 14.91 10.77
N ARG A 309 22.65 15.27 11.78
CA ARG A 309 22.92 14.94 13.17
C ARG A 309 22.91 13.43 13.42
N LEU A 310 21.96 12.72 12.80
CA LEU A 310 21.90 11.26 12.83
C LEU A 310 23.17 10.65 12.24
N HIS A 311 23.59 11.10 11.06
CA HIS A 311 24.78 10.60 10.37
C HIS A 311 26.04 10.78 11.22
N ASP A 312 26.25 11.98 11.78
CA ASP A 312 27.38 12.26 12.69
C ASP A 312 27.34 11.40 13.96
N TYR A 313 26.14 11.17 14.50
CA TYR A 313 25.95 10.33 15.67
C TYR A 313 26.30 8.87 15.38
N LEU A 314 25.87 8.32 14.25
CA LEU A 314 26.19 6.96 13.84
C LEU A 314 27.69 6.77 13.58
N LEU A 315 28.36 7.72 12.91
CA LEU A 315 29.82 7.68 12.75
C LEU A 315 30.55 7.64 14.10
N ASN A 316 30.06 8.42 15.06
CA ASN A 316 30.65 8.40 16.42
C ASN A 316 30.41 7.06 17.13
N LEU A 317 29.21 6.48 17.01
CA LEU A 317 28.90 5.16 17.56
C LEU A 317 29.79 4.06 16.99
N PHE A 318 29.99 4.02 15.66
CA PHE A 318 30.88 3.05 15.01
C PHE A 318 32.35 3.22 15.43
N ASN A 319 32.79 4.46 15.65
CA ASN A 319 34.14 4.72 16.15
C ASN A 319 34.34 4.27 17.61
N GLN A 320 33.32 4.41 18.44
CA GLN A 320 33.36 4.02 19.85
C GLN A 320 33.15 2.51 20.05
N ASN A 321 32.37 1.87 19.19
CA ASN A 321 32.00 0.46 19.24
C ASN A 321 32.41 -0.30 17.97
N PRO A 322 33.62 -0.83 17.89
CA PRO A 322 34.11 -1.54 16.69
C PRO A 322 33.32 -2.82 16.34
N THR A 323 32.54 -3.35 17.28
CA THR A 323 31.67 -4.53 17.06
C THR A 323 30.31 -4.17 16.47
N LEU A 324 29.91 -2.90 16.55
CA LEU A 324 28.65 -2.41 15.98
C LEU A 324 28.77 -2.31 14.46
N THR A 325 27.81 -2.85 13.74
CA THR A 325 27.77 -2.84 12.29
C THR A 325 26.49 -2.17 11.78
N PRO A 326 26.46 -1.68 10.53
CA PRO A 326 25.28 -1.01 9.98
C PRO A 326 23.98 -1.83 10.06
N LYS A 327 24.05 -3.15 9.98
CA LYS A 327 22.89 -4.06 10.11
C LYS A 327 22.25 -4.07 11.49
N ASP A 328 22.98 -3.61 12.52
CA ASP A 328 22.51 -3.59 13.92
C ASP A 328 21.69 -2.31 14.21
N ILE A 329 21.55 -1.44 13.20
CA ILE A 329 20.87 -0.14 13.30
C ILE A 329 19.64 -0.12 12.42
N ILE A 330 18.52 0.25 13.00
CA ILE A 330 17.27 0.57 12.31
C ILE A 330 16.89 2.02 12.59
N VAL A 331 16.48 2.74 11.57
CA VAL A 331 15.98 4.13 11.67
C VAL A 331 14.52 4.14 11.28
N MET A 332 13.67 4.49 12.22
CA MET A 332 12.21 4.57 12.01
C MET A 332 11.78 6.02 11.88
N MET A 333 10.86 6.29 10.95
CA MET A 333 10.33 7.63 10.70
C MET A 333 8.85 7.58 10.30
N PRO A 334 8.08 8.65 10.49
CA PRO A 334 6.67 8.67 10.15
C PRO A 334 6.38 8.53 8.64
N ASP A 335 7.28 9.03 7.79
CA ASP A 335 7.15 9.02 6.34
C ASP A 335 8.53 9.04 5.68
N VAL A 336 8.91 7.93 5.08
CA VAL A 336 10.20 7.79 4.37
C VAL A 336 10.25 8.69 3.12
N GLY A 337 9.12 8.89 2.43
CA GLY A 337 9.06 9.73 1.23
C GLY A 337 9.44 11.17 1.49
N THR A 338 9.03 11.75 2.63
CA THR A 338 9.40 13.10 3.04
C THR A 338 10.87 13.22 3.39
N TYR A 339 11.49 12.18 3.97
CA TYR A 339 12.87 12.22 4.43
C TYR A 339 13.88 11.73 3.38
N SER A 340 13.49 10.93 2.39
CA SER A 340 14.39 10.32 1.40
C SER A 340 15.32 11.31 0.69
N PRO A 341 14.88 12.52 0.25
CA PRO A 341 15.79 13.46 -0.39
C PRO A 341 16.92 13.94 0.53
N TYR A 342 16.63 14.10 1.82
CA TYR A 342 17.63 14.50 2.80
C TYR A 342 18.58 13.36 3.16
N ILE A 343 18.08 12.13 3.22
CA ILE A 343 18.90 10.93 3.46
C ILE A 343 19.84 10.72 2.27
N GLU A 344 19.36 10.80 1.05
CA GLU A 344 20.19 10.70 -0.15
C GLU A 344 21.24 11.79 -0.22
N ALA A 345 20.90 13.03 0.13
CA ALA A 345 21.85 14.13 0.15
C ALA A 345 22.98 13.92 1.17
N VAL A 346 22.67 13.40 2.36
CA VAL A 346 23.64 13.25 3.47
C VAL A 346 24.37 11.91 3.41
N PHE A 347 23.65 10.79 3.36
CA PHE A 347 24.25 9.44 3.35
C PHE A 347 24.79 9.08 1.96
N GLY A 348 24.04 9.37 0.89
CA GLY A 348 24.46 9.15 -0.49
C GLY A 348 25.58 10.09 -0.94
N GLY A 349 25.61 11.33 -0.43
CA GLY A 349 26.67 12.28 -0.66
C GLY A 349 27.98 12.00 0.10
N ALA A 350 27.96 11.12 1.11
CA ALA A 350 29.12 10.79 1.94
C ALA A 350 30.13 9.90 1.18
N GLN A 351 31.42 10.18 1.31
CA GLN A 351 32.48 9.44 0.61
C GLN A 351 33.58 8.96 1.58
N GLY A 352 34.28 7.90 1.19
CA GLY A 352 35.43 7.37 1.92
C GLY A 352 35.07 6.87 3.31
N SER A 353 35.79 7.30 4.33
CA SER A 353 35.57 6.88 5.73
C SER A 353 34.27 7.40 6.36
N ARG A 354 33.57 8.30 5.69
CA ARG A 354 32.28 8.83 6.15
C ARG A 354 31.08 8.09 5.53
N PHE A 355 31.31 7.22 4.57
CA PHE A 355 30.25 6.46 3.93
C PHE A 355 29.71 5.39 4.88
N ILE A 356 28.40 5.41 5.12
CA ILE A 356 27.65 4.41 5.87
C ILE A 356 26.68 3.74 4.86
N PRO A 357 26.77 2.41 4.65
CA PRO A 357 25.81 1.71 3.79
C PRO A 357 24.41 1.83 4.36
N TYR A 358 23.45 2.23 3.53
CA TYR A 358 22.06 2.43 3.94
C TYR A 358 21.09 1.87 2.90
N ALA A 359 19.87 1.56 3.35
CA ALA A 359 18.74 1.19 2.51
C ALA A 359 17.50 1.96 2.95
N LEU A 360 16.72 2.42 1.99
CA LEU A 360 15.43 3.03 2.20
C LEU A 360 14.37 1.96 1.98
N ALA A 361 13.68 1.52 3.03
CA ALA A 361 12.49 0.69 2.93
C ALA A 361 11.27 1.61 2.78
N ASP A 362 10.17 1.10 2.22
CA ASP A 362 8.89 1.79 2.11
C ASP A 362 8.87 3.08 1.26
N LEU A 363 9.87 3.30 0.39
CA LEU A 363 9.79 4.36 -0.61
C LEU A 363 8.70 4.06 -1.63
N ALA A 364 7.98 5.10 -2.05
CA ALA A 364 7.09 5.00 -3.19
C ALA A 364 7.93 4.67 -4.44
N ILE A 365 7.61 3.57 -5.09
CA ILE A 365 8.33 3.01 -6.25
C ILE A 365 8.46 4.01 -7.38
N GLU A 366 7.50 4.91 -7.48
CA GLU A 366 7.46 5.98 -8.49
C GLU A 366 8.69 6.92 -8.42
N GLN A 367 9.34 7.04 -7.26
CA GLN A 367 10.52 7.91 -7.09
C GLN A 367 11.84 7.20 -7.39
N GLU A 368 11.90 5.87 -7.21
CA GLU A 368 13.14 5.11 -7.39
C GLU A 368 13.31 4.48 -8.77
N LYS A 369 12.20 4.29 -9.52
CA LYS A 369 12.20 3.48 -10.73
C LYS A 369 11.56 4.19 -11.91
N PRO A 370 12.36 4.93 -12.71
CA PRO A 370 11.88 5.70 -13.85
C PRO A 370 11.06 4.89 -14.85
N VAL A 371 11.40 3.62 -15.09
CA VAL A 371 10.66 2.72 -16.00
C VAL A 371 9.24 2.48 -15.50
N LEU A 372 9.07 2.18 -14.20
CA LEU A 372 7.75 1.91 -13.63
C LEU A 372 6.88 3.16 -13.61
N SER A 373 7.46 4.32 -13.22
CA SER A 373 6.72 5.59 -13.17
C SER A 373 6.35 6.09 -14.58
N SER A 374 7.25 5.94 -15.55
CA SER A 374 6.96 6.32 -16.95
C SER A 374 5.85 5.44 -17.54
N PHE A 375 5.81 4.14 -17.24
CA PHE A 375 4.74 3.28 -17.72
C PHE A 375 3.38 3.62 -17.09
N ALA A 376 3.34 3.96 -15.80
CA ALA A 376 2.12 4.46 -15.17
C ALA A 376 1.61 5.75 -15.85
N SER A 377 2.51 6.65 -16.27
CA SER A 377 2.18 7.85 -17.05
C SER A 377 1.69 7.48 -18.46
N LEU A 378 2.32 6.51 -19.12
CA LEU A 378 1.92 6.02 -20.45
C LEU A 378 0.56 5.32 -20.41
N ALA A 379 0.23 4.56 -19.38
CA ALA A 379 -1.10 4.00 -19.21
C ALA A 379 -2.19 5.08 -19.11
N ASN A 380 -1.81 6.30 -18.69
CA ASN A 380 -2.72 7.46 -18.56
C ASN A 380 -2.73 8.39 -19.80
N LEU A 381 -2.14 7.99 -20.92
CA LEU A 381 -2.05 8.76 -22.17
C LEU A 381 -3.36 9.39 -22.66
N PRO A 382 -4.53 8.72 -22.62
CA PRO A 382 -5.79 9.34 -23.04
C PRO A 382 -6.15 10.63 -22.33
N PHE A 383 -5.70 10.80 -21.10
CA PHE A 383 -5.97 11.97 -20.25
C PHE A 383 -4.80 12.94 -20.19
N SER A 384 -3.67 12.59 -20.80
CA SER A 384 -2.49 13.44 -20.86
C SER A 384 -2.76 14.69 -21.70
N ARG A 385 -2.26 15.83 -21.23
CA ARG A 385 -2.24 17.07 -22.02
C ARG A 385 -1.10 17.12 -23.04
N PHE A 386 -0.22 16.13 -23.05
CA PHE A 386 0.99 16.15 -23.88
C PHE A 386 1.84 17.40 -23.64
N GLY A 387 2.09 17.70 -22.35
CA GLY A 387 3.00 18.78 -21.95
C GLY A 387 4.42 18.50 -22.41
N VAL A 388 5.16 19.55 -22.78
CA VAL A 388 6.56 19.38 -23.21
C VAL A 388 7.40 18.74 -22.12
N SER A 389 7.25 19.16 -20.86
CA SER A 389 7.99 18.59 -19.74
C SER A 389 7.70 17.10 -19.58
N ASP A 390 6.39 16.71 -19.61
CA ASP A 390 5.99 15.31 -19.46
C ASP A 390 6.60 14.41 -20.54
N ILE A 391 6.67 14.90 -21.77
CA ILE A 391 7.25 14.16 -22.91
C ILE A 391 8.77 14.11 -22.83
N LEU A 392 9.42 15.20 -22.42
CA LEU A 392 10.86 15.24 -22.21
C LEU A 392 11.29 14.32 -21.06
N ASP A 393 10.52 14.25 -20.00
CA ASP A 393 10.78 13.34 -18.88
C ASP A 393 10.72 11.86 -19.32
N LEU A 394 9.79 11.52 -20.23
CA LEU A 394 9.76 10.17 -20.84
C LEU A 394 11.03 9.88 -21.64
N LEU A 395 11.51 10.84 -22.45
CA LEU A 395 12.73 10.68 -23.25
C LEU A 395 14.02 10.60 -22.41
N GLN A 396 14.00 11.02 -21.15
CA GLN A 396 15.12 10.85 -20.21
C GLN A 396 15.22 9.44 -19.63
N VAL A 397 14.17 8.63 -19.76
CA VAL A 397 14.23 7.22 -19.32
C VAL A 397 15.14 6.45 -20.26
N THR A 398 16.22 5.88 -19.72
CA THR A 398 17.29 5.23 -20.49
C THR A 398 16.76 4.21 -21.49
N GLN A 399 15.84 3.32 -21.05
CA GLN A 399 15.26 2.27 -21.89
C GLN A 399 14.40 2.82 -23.03
N ILE A 400 13.79 3.99 -22.85
CA ILE A 400 13.05 4.70 -23.90
C ILE A 400 14.02 5.37 -24.87
N ALA A 401 15.04 6.07 -24.35
CA ALA A 401 16.06 6.70 -25.17
C ALA A 401 16.79 5.66 -26.06
N GLU A 402 17.17 4.52 -25.49
CA GLU A 402 17.80 3.40 -26.23
C GLU A 402 16.88 2.83 -27.31
N LYS A 403 15.58 2.63 -27.01
CA LYS A 403 14.60 2.13 -27.97
C LYS A 403 14.47 3.00 -29.21
N PHE A 404 14.50 4.32 -29.02
CA PHE A 404 14.42 5.29 -30.12
C PHE A 404 15.79 5.72 -30.64
N GLY A 405 16.88 5.13 -30.12
CA GLY A 405 18.25 5.43 -30.54
C GLY A 405 18.69 6.87 -30.28
N LEU A 406 18.21 7.46 -29.16
CA LEU A 406 18.51 8.85 -28.77
C LEU A 406 19.76 8.90 -27.90
N GLU A 407 20.71 9.76 -28.27
CA GLU A 407 21.89 10.07 -27.48
C GLU A 407 21.69 11.34 -26.63
N ALA A 408 22.50 11.49 -25.58
CA ALA A 408 22.36 12.62 -24.65
C ALA A 408 22.44 14.00 -25.35
N HIS A 409 23.31 14.15 -26.35
CA HIS A 409 23.43 15.40 -27.11
C HIS A 409 22.22 15.68 -27.99
N GLU A 410 21.53 14.64 -28.49
CA GLU A 410 20.29 14.76 -29.27
C GLU A 410 19.13 15.21 -28.40
N TYR A 411 19.09 14.77 -27.14
CA TYR A 411 18.12 15.24 -26.16
C TYR A 411 18.21 16.76 -25.93
N GLU A 412 19.44 17.28 -25.72
CA GLU A 412 19.67 18.73 -25.55
C GLU A 412 19.23 19.51 -26.82
N GLN A 413 19.48 18.94 -27.99
CA GLN A 413 19.07 19.50 -29.25
C GLN A 413 17.55 19.57 -29.42
N ILE A 414 16.85 18.48 -29.06
CA ILE A 414 15.37 18.41 -29.03
C ILE A 414 14.82 19.48 -28.09
N GLN A 415 15.36 19.59 -26.88
CA GLN A 415 14.92 20.61 -25.92
C GLN A 415 15.07 22.05 -26.47
N TYR A 416 16.20 22.34 -27.07
CA TYR A 416 16.45 23.62 -27.74
C TYR A 416 15.44 23.91 -28.85
N TRP A 417 15.16 22.93 -29.73
CA TRP A 417 14.17 23.09 -30.80
C TRP A 417 12.77 23.36 -30.28
N LEU A 418 12.32 22.59 -29.32
CA LEU A 418 10.97 22.72 -28.75
C LEU A 418 10.76 24.10 -28.10
N GLU A 419 11.79 24.61 -27.43
CA GLU A 419 11.77 25.96 -26.89
C GLU A 419 11.70 27.03 -28.02
N ARG A 420 12.51 26.85 -29.05
CA ARG A 420 12.61 27.79 -30.19
C ARG A 420 11.34 27.85 -31.02
N VAL A 421 10.70 26.72 -31.29
CA VAL A 421 9.42 26.69 -32.03
C VAL A 421 8.21 26.95 -31.14
N GLY A 422 8.41 27.00 -29.82
CA GLY A 422 7.41 27.40 -28.85
C GLY A 422 6.35 26.32 -28.57
N VAL A 423 6.69 25.02 -28.66
CA VAL A 423 5.78 23.95 -28.21
C VAL A 423 5.59 24.07 -26.72
N LYS A 424 4.35 23.95 -26.24
CA LYS A 424 4.02 23.97 -24.80
C LYS A 424 3.23 22.74 -24.40
N TRP A 425 2.11 22.47 -25.07
CA TRP A 425 1.24 21.33 -24.78
C TRP A 425 0.22 21.13 -25.89
N GLY A 426 -0.37 19.93 -25.91
CA GLY A 426 -1.42 19.56 -26.86
C GLY A 426 -0.88 19.04 -28.18
N ILE A 427 -1.46 17.96 -28.69
CA ILE A 427 -1.05 17.35 -29.96
C ILE A 427 -1.37 18.32 -31.10
N ASN A 428 -2.64 18.78 -31.18
CA ASN A 428 -3.16 19.67 -32.21
C ASN A 428 -4.37 20.45 -31.68
N ALA A 429 -5.02 21.27 -32.54
CA ALA A 429 -6.20 22.04 -32.20
C ALA A 429 -7.38 21.17 -31.71
N ALA A 430 -7.61 20.02 -32.32
CA ALA A 430 -8.68 19.10 -31.94
C ALA A 430 -8.43 18.54 -30.53
N HIS A 431 -7.18 18.23 -30.18
CA HIS A 431 -6.82 17.77 -28.85
C HIS A 431 -7.04 18.86 -27.78
N LYS A 432 -6.77 20.14 -28.08
CA LYS A 432 -7.11 21.23 -27.16
C LYS A 432 -8.62 21.37 -26.95
N SER A 433 -9.42 21.18 -28.00
CA SER A 433 -10.88 21.22 -27.90
C SER A 433 -11.46 20.13 -27.01
N SER A 434 -10.81 18.96 -26.89
CA SER A 434 -11.25 17.90 -25.98
C SER A 434 -11.13 18.27 -24.48
N PHE A 435 -10.47 19.39 -24.17
CA PHE A 435 -10.38 19.97 -22.82
C PHE A 435 -11.25 21.23 -22.66
N ASP A 436 -12.30 21.39 -23.47
CA ASP A 436 -13.19 22.56 -23.47
C ASP A 436 -12.49 23.91 -23.73
N LEU A 437 -11.39 23.85 -24.50
CA LEU A 437 -10.60 25.02 -24.88
C LEU A 437 -10.75 25.34 -26.35
N PRO A 438 -10.48 26.61 -26.78
CA PRO A 438 -10.51 26.98 -28.19
C PRO A 438 -9.60 26.12 -29.06
N ALA A 439 -10.07 25.73 -30.25
CA ALA A 439 -9.33 24.96 -31.25
C ALA A 439 -8.22 25.80 -31.91
N ILE A 440 -7.09 25.95 -31.22
CA ILE A 440 -5.95 26.74 -31.67
C ILE A 440 -4.72 25.84 -31.75
N ASP A 441 -4.10 25.77 -32.96
CA ASP A 441 -2.89 24.95 -33.16
C ASP A 441 -1.61 25.60 -32.58
N LEU A 442 -1.59 26.89 -32.34
CA LEU A 442 -0.43 27.57 -31.79
C LEU A 442 0.07 26.89 -30.50
N ASN A 443 1.39 26.69 -30.42
CA ASN A 443 2.06 26.02 -29.29
C ASN A 443 1.73 24.56 -29.11
N THR A 444 1.16 23.86 -30.12
CA THR A 444 0.97 22.40 -30.11
C THR A 444 2.18 21.68 -30.72
N TRP A 445 2.26 20.39 -30.47
CA TRP A 445 3.27 19.50 -31.07
C TRP A 445 3.22 19.56 -32.59
N GLN A 446 2.03 19.37 -33.18
CA GLN A 446 1.86 19.43 -34.63
C GLN A 446 2.31 20.78 -35.24
N HIS A 447 1.96 21.88 -34.61
CA HIS A 447 2.39 23.20 -35.07
C HIS A 447 3.92 23.38 -35.00
N GLY A 448 4.54 22.97 -33.88
CA GLY A 448 5.99 23.08 -33.69
C GLY A 448 6.78 22.17 -34.64
N LEU A 449 6.38 20.92 -34.77
CA LEU A 449 6.99 19.95 -35.69
C LEU A 449 6.84 20.40 -37.15
N ASN A 450 5.68 20.91 -37.53
CA ASN A 450 5.47 21.46 -38.88
C ASN A 450 6.40 22.67 -39.18
N ARG A 451 6.68 23.52 -38.19
CA ARG A 451 7.64 24.62 -38.34
C ARG A 451 9.07 24.13 -38.58
N LEU A 452 9.50 23.08 -37.82
CA LEU A 452 10.83 22.47 -38.00
C LEU A 452 10.95 21.79 -39.36
N LEU A 453 9.93 21.01 -39.77
CA LEU A 453 9.90 20.33 -41.07
C LEU A 453 9.88 21.35 -42.24
N LEU A 454 9.13 22.44 -42.12
CA LEU A 454 9.13 23.49 -43.12
C LEU A 454 10.48 24.18 -43.24
N GLY A 455 11.24 24.33 -42.14
CA GLY A 455 12.60 24.91 -42.16
C GLY A 455 13.56 24.10 -43.03
N ILE A 456 13.39 22.77 -43.11
CA ILE A 456 14.17 21.93 -44.02
C ILE A 456 13.81 22.16 -45.50
N ALA A 457 12.51 22.40 -45.77
CA ALA A 457 12.01 22.58 -47.15
C ALA A 457 12.10 24.02 -47.66
N MET A 458 12.02 25.01 -46.79
CA MET A 458 11.94 26.43 -47.10
C MET A 458 12.95 27.20 -46.24
N ARG A 459 13.93 27.81 -46.91
CA ARG A 459 14.96 28.63 -46.24
C ARG A 459 14.53 30.07 -45.91
N ASP A 460 13.34 30.50 -46.31
CA ASP A 460 12.86 31.87 -46.08
C ASP A 460 11.88 31.90 -44.91
N GLU A 461 12.34 32.30 -43.75
CA GLU A 461 11.53 32.46 -42.55
C GLU A 461 10.44 33.55 -42.65
N GLN A 462 10.53 34.44 -43.62
CA GLN A 462 9.60 35.54 -43.76
C GLN A 462 8.37 35.18 -44.62
N CYS A 463 8.40 34.07 -45.35
CA CYS A 463 7.31 33.64 -46.20
C CYS A 463 6.53 32.46 -45.57
N PRO A 464 5.31 32.68 -45.06
CA PRO A 464 4.54 31.59 -44.45
C PRO A 464 3.96 30.66 -45.54
N PHE A 465 4.03 29.34 -45.28
CA PHE A 465 3.31 28.34 -46.04
C PHE A 465 2.05 27.94 -45.28
N ASN A 466 0.89 28.12 -45.89
CA ASN A 466 -0.41 27.87 -45.22
C ASN A 466 -0.55 28.56 -43.84
N GLY A 467 0.03 29.73 -43.66
CA GLY A 467 -0.02 30.47 -42.41
C GLY A 467 0.98 30.02 -41.35
N ILE A 468 1.85 29.04 -41.67
CA ILE A 468 2.90 28.54 -40.78
C ILE A 468 4.25 29.11 -41.21
N TYR A 469 4.96 29.76 -40.29
CA TYR A 469 6.33 30.26 -40.51
C TYR A 469 7.34 29.13 -40.24
N SER A 470 8.28 28.91 -41.15
CA SER A 470 9.36 27.96 -41.00
C SER A 470 10.29 28.36 -39.83
N ALA A 471 10.96 27.35 -39.26
CA ALA A 471 12.05 27.54 -38.30
C ALA A 471 13.29 26.85 -38.87
N ASP A 472 14.31 27.64 -39.25
CA ASP A 472 15.54 27.15 -39.88
C ASP A 472 16.55 26.69 -38.81
N GLU A 473 16.17 25.66 -38.05
CA GLU A 473 16.95 25.16 -36.90
C GLU A 473 17.52 23.76 -37.17
N VAL A 474 17.08 23.07 -38.25
CA VAL A 474 17.44 21.67 -38.53
C VAL A 474 18.29 21.58 -39.79
N GLU A 475 19.57 21.22 -39.63
CA GLU A 475 20.49 21.05 -40.76
C GLU A 475 21.25 19.70 -40.69
N GLY A 476 21.53 19.12 -41.84
CA GLY A 476 22.42 17.95 -41.97
C GLY A 476 22.01 16.74 -41.16
N MET A 477 22.87 16.26 -40.28
CA MET A 477 22.64 15.07 -39.44
C MET A 477 21.52 15.26 -38.44
N ALA A 478 21.15 16.48 -38.09
CA ALA A 478 20.06 16.77 -37.16
C ALA A 478 18.67 16.34 -37.68
N LEU A 479 18.56 16.04 -38.98
CA LEU A 479 17.34 15.46 -39.56
C LEU A 479 17.00 14.09 -38.96
N ASP A 480 18.01 13.26 -38.64
CA ASP A 480 17.81 11.96 -38.02
C ASP A 480 17.20 12.11 -36.62
N THR A 481 17.74 13.04 -35.85
CA THR A 481 17.19 13.38 -34.52
C THR A 481 15.75 13.86 -34.58
N LEU A 482 15.39 14.70 -35.58
CA LEU A 482 14.00 15.13 -35.78
C LEU A 482 13.08 13.95 -36.15
N ASN A 483 13.56 13.03 -37.00
CA ASN A 483 12.80 11.82 -37.35
C ASN A 483 12.51 10.95 -36.13
N LYS A 484 13.51 10.75 -35.23
CA LYS A 484 13.33 10.02 -33.98
C LYS A 484 12.28 10.67 -33.10
N LEU A 485 12.30 12.00 -32.96
CA LEU A 485 11.29 12.74 -32.18
C LEU A 485 9.89 12.60 -32.80
N VAL A 486 9.76 12.79 -34.11
CA VAL A 486 8.46 12.65 -34.81
C VAL A 486 7.93 11.24 -34.61
N HIS A 487 8.76 10.23 -34.82
CA HIS A 487 8.37 8.84 -34.65
C HIS A 487 7.89 8.56 -33.22
N PHE A 488 8.60 9.09 -32.20
CA PHE A 488 8.19 8.94 -30.80
C PHE A 488 6.80 9.55 -30.53
N ILE A 489 6.56 10.77 -31.01
CA ILE A 489 5.26 11.46 -30.86
C ILE A 489 4.15 10.71 -31.58
N ASP A 490 4.40 10.19 -32.79
CA ASP A 490 3.43 9.42 -33.58
C ASP A 490 3.06 8.12 -32.86
N VAL A 491 4.03 7.42 -32.26
CA VAL A 491 3.78 6.21 -31.46
C VAL A 491 2.89 6.54 -30.27
N LEU A 492 3.21 7.59 -29.49
CA LEU A 492 2.39 8.01 -28.35
C LEU A 492 0.97 8.39 -28.76
N GLN A 493 0.81 9.12 -29.89
CA GLN A 493 -0.50 9.49 -30.40
C GLN A 493 -1.31 8.25 -30.81
N SER A 494 -0.71 7.30 -31.51
CA SER A 494 -1.36 6.06 -31.94
C SER A 494 -1.90 5.27 -30.73
N PHE A 495 -1.09 5.09 -29.68
CA PHE A 495 -1.54 4.38 -28.48
C PHE A 495 -2.59 5.17 -27.69
N LYS A 496 -2.49 6.51 -27.64
CA LYS A 496 -3.56 7.34 -27.08
C LYS A 496 -4.90 7.08 -27.77
N GLU A 497 -4.93 7.04 -29.10
CA GLU A 497 -6.15 6.79 -29.87
C GLU A 497 -6.72 5.39 -29.63
N GLN A 498 -5.88 4.37 -29.49
CA GLN A 498 -6.28 2.99 -29.19
C GLN A 498 -6.80 2.82 -27.75
N LEU A 499 -6.20 3.54 -26.79
CA LEU A 499 -6.57 3.46 -25.38
C LEU A 499 -7.79 4.32 -25.03
N THR A 500 -8.15 5.32 -25.83
CA THR A 500 -9.25 6.27 -25.52
C THR A 500 -10.64 5.60 -25.47
N PRO A 501 -11.06 4.74 -26.40
CA PRO A 501 -12.38 4.11 -26.32
C PRO A 501 -12.48 3.18 -25.12
N ASP A 502 -13.66 3.08 -24.52
CA ASP A 502 -13.94 2.03 -23.53
C ASP A 502 -13.90 0.66 -24.21
N ASP A 503 -13.24 -0.29 -23.57
CA ASP A 503 -13.05 -1.63 -24.11
C ASP A 503 -12.94 -2.67 -22.99
N THR A 504 -12.92 -3.95 -23.33
CA THR A 504 -12.72 -5.02 -22.35
C THR A 504 -11.34 -4.91 -21.68
N LEU A 505 -11.24 -5.35 -20.44
CA LEU A 505 -9.98 -5.33 -19.70
C LEU A 505 -8.87 -6.12 -20.40
N THR A 506 -9.22 -7.27 -21.01
CA THR A 506 -8.31 -8.11 -21.80
C THR A 506 -7.72 -7.35 -22.98
N ASN A 507 -8.57 -6.63 -23.73
CA ASN A 507 -8.10 -5.87 -24.90
C ASN A 507 -7.24 -4.68 -24.48
N LYS A 508 -7.62 -3.97 -23.41
CA LYS A 508 -6.80 -2.90 -22.81
C LYS A 508 -5.43 -3.42 -22.35
N ALA A 509 -5.39 -4.56 -21.67
CA ALA A 509 -4.13 -5.16 -21.23
C ALA A 509 -3.26 -5.58 -22.43
N HIS A 510 -3.87 -6.05 -23.53
CA HIS A 510 -3.14 -6.35 -24.76
C HIS A 510 -2.53 -5.09 -25.39
N ILE A 511 -3.31 -4.02 -25.55
CA ILE A 511 -2.82 -2.73 -26.08
C ILE A 511 -1.67 -2.19 -25.20
N LEU A 512 -1.78 -2.30 -23.87
CA LEU A 512 -0.71 -1.89 -22.94
C LEU A 512 0.54 -2.78 -23.05
N SER A 513 0.39 -4.06 -23.37
CA SER A 513 1.52 -4.97 -23.64
C SER A 513 2.22 -4.61 -24.95
N GLU A 514 1.46 -4.23 -25.98
CA GLU A 514 2.03 -3.71 -27.23
C GLU A 514 2.74 -2.37 -27.01
N LEU A 515 2.17 -1.47 -26.21
CA LEU A 515 2.79 -0.20 -25.81
C LEU A 515 4.12 -0.45 -25.09
N LEU A 516 4.16 -1.39 -24.14
CA LEU A 516 5.39 -1.76 -23.41
C LEU A 516 6.50 -2.16 -24.40
N ASN A 517 6.19 -3.02 -25.34
CA ASN A 517 7.15 -3.51 -26.33
C ASN A 517 7.56 -2.43 -27.36
N ALA A 518 6.66 -1.48 -27.68
CA ALA A 518 6.94 -0.41 -28.62
C ALA A 518 7.82 0.71 -28.03
N ILE A 519 7.73 0.95 -26.73
CA ILE A 519 8.34 2.11 -26.07
C ILE A 519 9.65 1.75 -25.37
N TYR A 520 9.80 0.52 -24.83
CA TYR A 520 10.99 0.16 -24.05
C TYR A 520 11.87 -0.83 -24.79
N GLU A 521 13.20 -0.67 -24.62
CA GLU A 521 14.17 -1.65 -25.08
C GLU A 521 14.29 -2.81 -24.08
N SER A 522 14.22 -4.03 -24.57
CA SER A 522 14.15 -5.24 -23.75
C SER A 522 15.51 -5.90 -23.45
N GLU A 523 16.57 -5.49 -24.16
CA GLU A 523 17.92 -6.10 -24.01
C GLU A 523 18.78 -5.45 -22.93
N SER A 524 18.24 -4.46 -22.18
CA SER A 524 18.97 -3.80 -21.12
C SER A 524 19.09 -4.67 -19.86
N ASP A 525 20.15 -4.44 -19.05
CA ASP A 525 20.41 -5.14 -17.79
C ASP A 525 19.29 -4.98 -16.72
N ASP A 526 18.40 -4.02 -16.90
CA ASP A 526 17.25 -3.74 -16.01
C ASP A 526 15.97 -4.53 -16.37
N SER A 527 16.14 -5.77 -16.82
CA SER A 527 15.03 -6.68 -17.18
C SER A 527 14.00 -6.92 -16.05
N TRP A 528 14.38 -6.65 -14.79
CA TRP A 528 13.47 -6.85 -13.66
C TRP A 528 12.28 -5.88 -13.66
N ASP A 529 12.48 -4.60 -13.95
CA ASP A 529 11.39 -3.60 -13.97
C ASP A 529 10.39 -3.91 -15.11
N LEU A 530 10.89 -4.32 -16.28
CA LEU A 530 10.03 -4.76 -17.38
C LEU A 530 9.27 -6.05 -17.03
N LEU A 531 9.90 -6.98 -16.32
CA LEU A 531 9.24 -8.19 -15.83
C LEU A 531 8.12 -7.86 -14.82
N VAL A 532 8.32 -6.88 -13.94
CA VAL A 532 7.26 -6.39 -13.05
C VAL A 532 6.06 -5.87 -13.85
N LEU A 533 6.31 -5.06 -14.88
CA LEU A 533 5.26 -4.53 -15.74
C LEU A 533 4.51 -5.64 -16.50
N GLN A 534 5.23 -6.61 -17.05
CA GLN A 534 4.63 -7.79 -17.70
C GLN A 534 3.72 -8.56 -16.71
N ASN A 535 4.21 -8.81 -15.50
CA ASN A 535 3.43 -9.47 -14.46
C ASN A 535 2.19 -8.68 -14.04
N VAL A 536 2.26 -7.35 -14.01
CA VAL A 536 1.09 -6.49 -13.75
C VAL A 536 0.05 -6.64 -14.86
N LEU A 537 0.48 -6.61 -16.11
CA LEU A 537 -0.41 -6.75 -17.27
C LEU A 537 -1.03 -8.16 -17.38
N GLU A 538 -0.26 -9.21 -17.07
CA GLU A 538 -0.79 -10.58 -16.99
C GLU A 538 -1.85 -10.74 -15.88
N GLU A 539 -1.68 -10.08 -14.74
CA GLU A 539 -2.69 -10.11 -13.68
C GLU A 539 -3.96 -9.38 -14.07
N LEU A 540 -3.87 -8.27 -14.79
CA LEU A 540 -5.06 -7.61 -15.33
C LEU A 540 -5.87 -8.54 -16.22
N GLN A 541 -5.22 -9.40 -17.02
CA GLN A 541 -5.90 -10.43 -17.82
C GLN A 541 -6.55 -11.50 -16.93
N LYS A 542 -5.84 -11.99 -15.91
CA LYS A 542 -6.38 -13.01 -14.98
C LYS A 542 -7.59 -12.51 -14.18
N HIS A 543 -7.61 -11.23 -13.81
CA HIS A 543 -8.77 -10.63 -13.12
C HIS A 543 -10.04 -10.66 -13.98
N HIS A 544 -9.91 -10.53 -15.30
CA HIS A 544 -11.02 -10.72 -16.23
C HIS A 544 -11.55 -12.16 -16.17
N ASP A 545 -10.66 -13.15 -16.23
CA ASP A 545 -11.04 -14.57 -16.29
C ASP A 545 -11.71 -15.04 -14.98
N ASN A 546 -11.23 -14.59 -13.84
CA ASN A 546 -11.71 -14.99 -12.52
C ASN A 546 -12.92 -14.17 -12.03
N GLY A 547 -13.01 -12.90 -12.39
CA GLY A 547 -14.14 -12.02 -12.05
C GLY A 547 -15.31 -12.10 -13.01
N ASP A 548 -15.12 -12.70 -14.20
CA ASP A 548 -16.08 -12.83 -15.31
C ASP A 548 -16.74 -11.50 -15.70
N TYR A 549 -15.97 -10.42 -15.62
CA TYR A 549 -16.43 -9.09 -16.04
C TYR A 549 -16.04 -8.81 -17.48
N SER A 550 -16.96 -9.10 -18.40
CA SER A 550 -16.74 -8.99 -19.86
C SER A 550 -17.18 -7.65 -20.46
N LYS A 551 -17.70 -6.73 -19.64
CA LYS A 551 -18.14 -5.41 -20.13
C LYS A 551 -16.93 -4.49 -20.37
N ALA A 552 -17.15 -3.47 -21.18
CA ALA A 552 -16.17 -2.41 -21.40
C ALA A 552 -15.88 -1.63 -20.11
N VAL A 553 -14.63 -1.27 -19.91
CA VAL A 553 -14.13 -0.45 -18.81
C VAL A 553 -13.46 0.80 -19.35
N SER A 554 -13.54 1.90 -18.60
CA SER A 554 -12.84 3.13 -18.94
C SER A 554 -11.33 2.98 -18.72
N GLN A 555 -10.55 3.72 -19.50
CA GLN A 555 -9.09 3.73 -19.33
C GLN A 555 -8.66 4.25 -17.95
N ARG A 556 -9.49 5.04 -17.25
CA ARG A 556 -9.18 5.49 -15.89
C ARG A 556 -9.10 4.35 -14.90
N ILE A 557 -10.01 3.38 -15.00
CA ILE A 557 -9.98 2.18 -14.15
C ILE A 557 -8.71 1.38 -14.47
N VAL A 558 -8.38 1.21 -15.75
CA VAL A 558 -7.18 0.45 -16.17
C VAL A 558 -5.90 1.15 -15.67
N SER A 559 -5.79 2.46 -15.84
CA SER A 559 -4.64 3.25 -15.34
C SER A 559 -4.50 3.15 -13.81
N TYR A 560 -5.62 3.19 -13.10
CA TYR A 560 -5.64 3.01 -11.64
C TYR A 560 -5.13 1.62 -11.24
N LEU A 561 -5.59 0.56 -11.92
CA LEU A 561 -5.16 -0.81 -11.65
C LEU A 561 -3.68 -1.04 -11.98
N VAL A 562 -3.19 -0.48 -13.09
CA VAL A 562 -1.76 -0.52 -13.45
C VAL A 562 -0.93 0.14 -12.36
N LYS A 563 -1.32 1.33 -11.91
CA LYS A 563 -0.62 2.05 -10.84
C LYS A 563 -0.60 1.25 -9.54
N GLN A 564 -1.73 0.68 -9.14
CA GLN A 564 -1.83 -0.16 -7.96
C GLN A 564 -0.97 -1.43 -8.07
N GLY A 565 -1.03 -2.13 -9.20
CA GLY A 565 -0.21 -3.32 -9.44
C GLY A 565 1.30 -3.04 -9.44
N ILE A 566 1.72 -1.88 -9.95
CA ILE A 566 3.11 -1.41 -9.86
C ILE A 566 3.48 -1.19 -8.40
N GLN A 567 2.64 -0.55 -7.60
CA GLN A 567 2.90 -0.30 -6.18
C GLN A 567 3.00 -1.60 -5.38
N GLU A 568 2.13 -2.57 -5.62
CA GLU A 568 2.14 -3.85 -4.91
C GLU A 568 3.35 -4.73 -5.26
N LYS A 569 3.71 -4.82 -6.54
CA LYS A 569 4.78 -5.71 -7.03
C LYS A 569 6.16 -5.08 -7.05
N GLY A 570 6.22 -3.78 -7.16
CA GLY A 570 7.49 -3.06 -7.14
C GLY A 570 8.17 -3.05 -5.76
N VAL A 571 7.45 -3.38 -4.68
CA VAL A 571 8.00 -3.53 -3.33
C VAL A 571 8.80 -4.84 -3.26
N GLY A 572 10.06 -4.81 -3.70
CA GLY A 572 11.03 -5.87 -3.42
C GLY A 572 11.34 -5.92 -1.92
N GLN A 573 11.79 -7.08 -1.41
CA GLN A 573 12.28 -7.22 -0.03
C GLN A 573 13.43 -6.22 0.21
N ARG A 574 13.16 -5.15 0.97
CA ARG A 574 14.06 -3.99 1.07
C ARG A 574 14.90 -3.95 2.34
N PHE A 575 14.79 -4.92 3.22
CA PHE A 575 15.74 -5.06 4.31
C PHE A 575 17.02 -5.70 3.78
N LEU A 576 17.96 -4.88 3.33
CA LEU A 576 19.24 -5.36 2.83
C LEU A 576 20.17 -5.68 3.99
N VAL A 577 20.74 -6.89 3.95
CA VAL A 577 21.70 -7.37 4.95
C VAL A 577 22.98 -6.53 4.88
N GLY A 578 23.40 -5.97 6.02
CA GLY A 578 24.66 -5.23 6.10
C GLY A 578 24.55 -3.72 5.95
N GLN A 579 23.33 -3.16 5.93
CA GLN A 579 23.07 -1.73 5.78
C GLN A 579 22.24 -1.18 6.96
N VAL A 580 22.31 0.14 7.19
CA VAL A 580 21.35 0.85 8.05
C VAL A 580 20.01 0.92 7.33
N ASN A 581 18.97 0.36 7.91
CA ASN A 581 17.65 0.34 7.29
C ASN A 581 16.79 1.51 7.80
N PHE A 582 16.32 2.33 6.87
CA PHE A 582 15.37 3.41 7.11
C PHE A 582 13.96 2.92 6.73
N CYS A 583 13.00 2.97 7.65
CA CYS A 583 11.63 2.46 7.45
C CYS A 583 10.58 3.28 8.21
N THR A 584 9.30 3.06 7.87
CA THR A 584 8.16 3.59 8.62
C THR A 584 7.75 2.71 9.77
#